data_f6c6250b3f57335339f650c5aa775ad2
#
_entry.id   f6c6250b3f57335339f650c5aa775ad2
#
_cell.length_a   1.000
_cell.length_b   1.000
_cell.length_c   1.000
_cell.angle_alpha   90.00
_cell.angle_beta   90.00
_cell.angle_gamma   90.00
#
_symmetry.space_group_name_H-M   'P 1'
#
loop_
_entity.id
_entity.type
_entity.pdbx_description
1 polymer ?
#
loop_
_entity_poly.entity_id
_entity_poly.type
_entity_poly.pdbx_seq_one_letter_code
_entity_poly.pdbx_strand_id
1 'polypeptide(L)'
;ALGGGAILPPPEDCIYIFDEGHRLGDTAIRHFGAECKINSTLTWLERLPKQLKGQAPLFDKDTALSEQLPRIEREAGKLTELVSMAYPLLKEYLDLSDHAEGRYRFAHGDVGAVIRDLAKQITMKTSGWLGRLEVLEDTLSEALSDREYPVPVPDIELFYQQAGNWLSGAERLLALWDRLHKELKKGE
;
A
#
# COMPACT_ATOMS: atom_id res chain seq x y z
N ALA A 1 11.54 12.83 -5.53
CA ALA A 1 11.89 14.12 -4.88
C ALA A 1 10.59 14.85 -4.54
N LEU A 2 10.05 14.55 -3.37
CA LEU A 2 8.88 15.24 -2.85
C LEU A 2 9.27 16.70 -2.55
N GLY A 3 8.76 17.61 -3.36
CA GLY A 3 8.93 19.05 -3.19
C GLY A 3 10.04 19.71 -4.02
N GLY A 4 10.71 19.04 -4.92
CA GLY A 4 11.69 19.53 -5.92
C GLY A 4 12.09 21.02 -5.89
N GLY A 5 12.58 21.56 -4.77
CA GLY A 5 12.92 22.99 -4.64
C GLY A 5 11.74 23.94 -4.47
N ALA A 6 10.49 23.44 -4.39
CA ALA A 6 9.30 24.30 -4.30
C ALA A 6 9.14 25.01 -2.93
N ILE A 7 9.74 24.44 -1.88
CA ILE A 7 9.64 24.98 -0.51
C ILE A 7 10.99 25.47 -0.01
N LEU A 8 12.06 24.78 -0.38
CA LEU A 8 13.44 25.11 0.01
C LEU A 8 14.31 25.24 -1.24
N PRO A 9 15.28 26.18 -1.26
CA PRO A 9 16.25 26.27 -2.37
C PRO A 9 17.05 24.97 -2.50
N PRO A 10 17.67 24.69 -3.66
CA PRO A 10 18.55 23.52 -3.81
C PRO A 10 19.75 23.60 -2.85
N PRO A 11 20.26 22.44 -2.35
CA PRO A 11 21.37 22.39 -1.41
C PRO A 11 22.67 23.04 -1.91
N GLU A 12 22.84 23.11 -3.25
CA GLU A 12 23.98 23.73 -3.92
C GLU A 12 23.99 25.26 -3.75
N ASP A 13 22.82 25.86 -3.58
CA ASP A 13 22.64 27.31 -3.57
C ASP A 13 22.50 27.90 -2.16
N CYS A 14 22.50 27.05 -1.09
CA CYS A 14 22.24 27.53 0.25
C CYS A 14 22.89 26.64 1.33
N ILE A 15 23.00 27.21 2.53
CA ILE A 15 23.39 26.50 3.74
C ILE A 15 22.16 26.30 4.60
N TYR A 16 21.82 25.05 4.89
CA TYR A 16 20.73 24.71 5.80
C TYR A 16 21.23 24.65 7.24
N ILE A 17 20.57 25.40 8.12
CA ILE A 17 20.79 25.31 9.56
C ILE A 17 19.55 24.70 10.17
N PHE A 18 19.68 23.50 10.76
CA PHE A 18 18.59 22.80 11.40
C PHE A 18 18.64 23.06 12.90
N ASP A 19 17.60 23.68 13.43
CA ASP A 19 17.34 23.70 14.86
C ASP A 19 16.80 22.33 15.29
N GLU A 20 17.10 21.90 16.51
CA GLU A 20 16.72 20.56 17.00
C GLU A 20 17.18 19.39 16.08
N GLY A 21 18.39 19.49 15.52
CA GLY A 21 18.95 18.53 14.57
C GLY A 21 18.92 17.06 15.02
N HIS A 22 18.84 16.81 16.36
CA HIS A 22 18.69 15.48 16.92
C HIS A 22 17.38 14.77 16.49
N ARG A 23 16.34 15.53 16.10
CA ARG A 23 15.07 14.99 15.58
C ARG A 23 15.09 14.68 14.10
N LEU A 24 16.14 15.11 13.40
CA LEU A 24 16.22 14.97 11.94
C LEU A 24 16.17 13.50 11.49
N GLY A 25 16.88 12.63 12.23
CA GLY A 25 16.91 11.19 11.98
C GLY A 25 15.51 10.56 12.09
N ASP A 26 14.79 10.83 13.17
CA ASP A 26 13.42 10.30 13.36
C ASP A 26 12.43 10.87 12.36
N THR A 27 12.60 12.13 11.98
CA THR A 27 11.76 12.79 10.96
C THR A 27 12.02 12.19 9.58
N ALA A 28 13.28 11.94 9.24
CA ALA A 28 13.65 11.28 8.00
C ALA A 28 13.10 9.85 7.94
N ILE A 29 13.24 9.07 9.00
CA ILE A 29 12.68 7.71 9.09
C ILE A 29 11.16 7.74 8.90
N ARG A 30 10.45 8.67 9.51
CA ARG A 30 8.98 8.79 9.34
C ARG A 30 8.59 9.22 7.94
N HIS A 31 9.37 10.08 7.31
CA HIS A 31 9.05 10.63 5.99
C HIS A 31 9.42 9.66 4.84
N PHE A 32 10.60 9.05 4.94
CA PHE A 32 11.12 8.15 3.92
C PHE A 32 10.90 6.67 4.24
N GLY A 33 10.48 6.37 5.47
CA GLY A 33 10.16 5.01 5.89
C GLY A 33 8.88 4.49 5.24
N ALA A 34 8.77 3.18 5.09
CA ALA A 34 7.53 2.50 4.80
C ALA A 34 7.07 1.75 6.04
N GLU A 35 5.80 1.90 6.39
CA GLU A 35 5.20 1.26 7.58
C GLU A 35 3.94 0.51 7.19
N CYS A 36 3.78 -0.70 7.75
CA CYS A 36 2.57 -1.49 7.63
C CYS A 36 2.22 -2.11 8.98
N LYS A 37 1.00 -1.87 9.44
CA LYS A 37 0.43 -2.55 10.61
C LYS A 37 -0.34 -3.78 10.13
N ILE A 38 0.22 -4.97 10.30
CA ILE A 38 -0.33 -6.23 9.75
C ILE A 38 -1.83 -6.38 10.09
N ASN A 39 -2.20 -6.25 11.36
CA ASN A 39 -3.60 -6.43 11.77
C ASN A 39 -4.55 -5.36 11.17
N SER A 40 -4.10 -4.11 11.09
CA SER A 40 -4.89 -3.04 10.45
C SER A 40 -5.04 -3.29 8.95
N THR A 41 -3.98 -3.78 8.30
CA THR A 41 -4.00 -4.15 6.89
C THR A 41 -4.94 -5.32 6.63
N LEU A 42 -4.91 -6.36 7.46
CA LEU A 42 -5.85 -7.48 7.36
C LEU A 42 -7.30 -7.02 7.52
N THR A 43 -7.59 -6.25 8.57
CA THR A 43 -8.95 -5.70 8.78
C THR A 43 -9.42 -4.87 7.59
N TRP A 44 -8.54 -4.09 6.99
CA TRP A 44 -8.83 -3.30 5.80
C TRP A 44 -9.11 -4.17 4.58
N LEU A 45 -8.26 -5.17 4.29
CA LEU A 45 -8.45 -6.11 3.20
C LEU A 45 -9.73 -6.94 3.35
N GLU A 46 -10.08 -7.37 4.57
CA GLU A 46 -11.31 -8.11 4.87
C GLU A 46 -12.60 -7.29 4.69
N ARG A 47 -12.52 -5.97 4.85
CA ARG A 47 -13.66 -5.06 4.63
C ARG A 47 -13.94 -4.81 3.16
N LEU A 48 -12.92 -4.85 2.33
CA LEU A 48 -12.99 -4.50 0.91
C LEU A 48 -14.05 -5.34 0.14
N PRO A 49 -14.16 -6.68 0.28
CA PRO A 49 -15.20 -7.45 -0.39
C PRO A 49 -16.63 -7.00 -0.04
N LYS A 50 -16.86 -6.58 1.20
CA LYS A 50 -18.18 -6.08 1.62
C LYS A 50 -18.50 -4.74 0.98
N GLN A 51 -17.50 -3.87 0.88
CA GLN A 51 -17.65 -2.56 0.23
C GLN A 51 -17.89 -2.74 -1.27
N LEU A 52 -17.15 -3.62 -1.96
CA LEU A 52 -17.37 -3.96 -3.37
C LEU A 52 -18.78 -4.51 -3.63
N LYS A 53 -19.25 -5.45 -2.79
CA LYS A 53 -20.60 -6.01 -2.91
C LYS A 53 -21.70 -4.97 -2.72
N GLY A 54 -21.47 -3.94 -1.91
CA GLY A 54 -22.40 -2.84 -1.73
C GLY A 54 -22.51 -1.94 -2.96
N GLN A 55 -21.44 -1.80 -3.73
CA GLN A 55 -21.39 -0.94 -4.92
C GLN A 55 -21.73 -1.68 -6.21
N ALA A 56 -21.39 -2.97 -6.32
CA ALA A 56 -21.52 -3.75 -7.55
C ALA A 56 -22.92 -3.65 -8.20
N PRO A 57 -24.06 -3.70 -7.47
CA PRO A 57 -25.37 -3.62 -8.13
C PRO A 57 -25.66 -2.30 -8.84
N LEU A 58 -24.98 -1.21 -8.46
CA LEU A 58 -25.14 0.10 -9.11
C LEU A 58 -24.53 0.10 -10.52
N PHE A 59 -23.56 -0.76 -10.75
CA PHE A 59 -22.76 -0.82 -11.98
C PHE A 59 -23.01 -2.09 -12.81
N ASP A 60 -24.09 -2.82 -12.56
CA ASP A 60 -24.43 -4.07 -13.27
C ASP A 60 -24.53 -3.91 -14.79
N LYS A 61 -24.90 -2.71 -15.26
CA LYS A 61 -25.02 -2.40 -16.69
C LYS A 61 -23.69 -2.03 -17.34
N ASP A 62 -22.69 -1.72 -16.56
CA ASP A 62 -21.34 -1.46 -17.04
C ASP A 62 -20.55 -2.76 -17.15
N THR A 63 -20.33 -3.22 -18.37
CA THR A 63 -19.65 -4.50 -18.63
C THR A 63 -18.21 -4.47 -18.10
N ALA A 64 -17.50 -3.34 -18.21
CA ALA A 64 -16.12 -3.23 -17.77
C ALA A 64 -16.03 -3.35 -16.24
N LEU A 65 -16.86 -2.63 -15.49
CA LEU A 65 -16.89 -2.68 -14.04
C LEU A 65 -17.41 -4.03 -13.53
N SER A 66 -18.48 -4.57 -14.11
CA SER A 66 -19.05 -5.86 -13.70
C SER A 66 -18.06 -7.03 -13.83
N GLU A 67 -17.14 -6.98 -14.81
CA GLU A 67 -16.07 -7.97 -14.94
C GLU A 67 -14.88 -7.70 -14.01
N GLN A 68 -14.57 -6.44 -13.73
CA GLN A 68 -13.39 -6.08 -12.93
C GLN A 68 -13.60 -6.28 -11.43
N LEU A 69 -14.78 -5.91 -10.89
CA LEU A 69 -15.04 -5.95 -9.46
C LEU A 69 -14.82 -7.35 -8.85
N PRO A 70 -15.30 -8.46 -9.45
CA PRO A 70 -15.02 -9.81 -8.94
C PRO A 70 -13.54 -10.20 -9.00
N ARG A 71 -12.78 -9.66 -9.96
CA ARG A 71 -11.33 -9.90 -10.06
C ARG A 71 -10.58 -9.20 -8.96
N ILE A 72 -10.93 -7.93 -8.68
CA ILE A 72 -10.37 -7.14 -7.57
C ILE A 72 -10.66 -7.83 -6.24
N GLU A 73 -11.90 -8.29 -6.01
CA GLU A 73 -12.30 -9.03 -4.80
C GLU A 73 -11.47 -10.30 -4.60
N ARG A 74 -11.34 -11.11 -5.63
CA ARG A 74 -10.57 -12.37 -5.58
C ARG A 74 -9.09 -12.14 -5.30
N GLU A 75 -8.49 -11.12 -5.89
CA GLU A 75 -7.09 -10.79 -5.66
C GLU A 75 -6.85 -10.24 -4.26
N ALA A 76 -7.76 -9.41 -3.75
CA ALA A 76 -7.74 -8.97 -2.36
C ALA A 76 -7.81 -10.15 -1.38
N GLY A 77 -8.65 -11.16 -1.65
CA GLY A 77 -8.72 -12.39 -0.85
C GLY A 77 -7.38 -13.14 -0.79
N LYS A 78 -6.74 -13.33 -1.94
CA LYS A 78 -5.40 -13.97 -2.00
C LYS A 78 -4.33 -13.16 -1.27
N LEU A 79 -4.42 -11.83 -1.35
CA LEU A 79 -3.51 -10.95 -0.64
C LEU A 79 -3.74 -11.01 0.87
N THR A 80 -5.00 -11.11 1.31
CA THR A 80 -5.35 -11.34 2.72
C THR A 80 -4.72 -12.62 3.25
N GLU A 81 -4.79 -13.73 2.51
CA GLU A 81 -4.16 -14.99 2.87
C GLU A 81 -2.65 -14.84 3.06
N LEU A 82 -1.95 -14.21 2.10
CA LEU A 82 -0.51 -13.99 2.18
C LEU A 82 -0.12 -13.08 3.35
N VAL A 83 -0.82 -11.97 3.56
CA VAL A 83 -0.54 -11.05 4.67
C VAL A 83 -0.82 -11.70 6.02
N SER A 84 -1.83 -12.60 6.11
CA SER A 84 -2.14 -13.33 7.34
C SER A 84 -0.99 -14.27 7.77
N MET A 85 -0.21 -14.76 6.82
CA MET A 85 0.97 -15.59 7.10
C MET A 85 2.15 -14.77 7.67
N ALA A 86 2.15 -13.44 7.47
CA ALA A 86 3.29 -12.62 7.87
C ALA A 86 3.50 -12.58 9.39
N TYR A 87 2.44 -12.44 10.18
CA TYR A 87 2.58 -12.32 11.63
C TYR A 87 3.12 -13.59 12.31
N PRO A 88 2.53 -14.80 12.10
CA PRO A 88 3.06 -16.01 12.68
C PRO A 88 4.49 -16.31 12.22
N LEU A 89 4.79 -16.09 10.94
CA LEU A 89 6.12 -16.30 10.39
C LEU A 89 7.16 -15.35 10.99
N LEU A 90 6.83 -14.07 11.13
CA LEU A 90 7.71 -13.09 11.79
C LEU A 90 7.91 -13.44 13.26
N LYS A 91 6.86 -13.86 13.97
CA LYS A 91 6.94 -14.26 15.38
C LYS A 91 7.84 -15.46 15.58
N GLU A 92 7.74 -16.48 14.71
CA GLU A 92 8.56 -17.69 14.77
C GLU A 92 10.03 -17.40 14.41
N TYR A 93 10.23 -16.62 13.33
CA TYR A 93 11.55 -16.39 12.77
C TYR A 93 12.40 -15.39 13.59
N LEU A 94 11.76 -14.37 14.17
CA LEU A 94 12.48 -13.26 14.80
C LEU A 94 12.71 -13.44 16.32
N ASP A 95 12.14 -14.46 16.93
CA ASP A 95 12.21 -14.69 18.39
C ASP A 95 12.10 -13.38 19.20
N LEU A 96 10.96 -12.70 19.04
CA LEU A 96 10.72 -11.39 19.64
C LEU A 96 10.67 -11.42 21.17
N SER A 97 10.73 -12.61 21.78
CA SER A 97 10.66 -12.80 23.23
C SER A 97 11.89 -12.24 23.97
N ASP A 98 13.05 -12.26 23.34
CA ASP A 98 14.32 -11.79 23.95
C ASP A 98 14.57 -10.28 23.81
N HIS A 99 13.69 -9.54 23.14
CA HIS A 99 13.84 -8.10 22.95
C HIS A 99 12.94 -7.33 23.90
N ALA A 100 13.53 -6.63 24.87
CA ALA A 100 12.85 -5.90 25.95
C ALA A 100 11.78 -4.90 25.47
N GLU A 101 11.82 -4.47 24.21
CA GLU A 101 10.85 -3.55 23.61
C GLU A 101 10.01 -4.19 22.49
N GLY A 102 10.13 -5.50 22.23
CA GLY A 102 9.46 -6.16 21.12
C GLY A 102 9.88 -5.62 19.74
N ARG A 103 11.09 -5.02 19.65
CA ARG A 103 11.64 -4.47 18.42
C ARG A 103 12.77 -5.36 17.93
N TYR A 104 12.72 -5.74 16.67
CA TYR A 104 13.81 -6.45 16.03
C TYR A 104 14.44 -5.58 14.93
N ARG A 105 15.77 -5.51 14.93
CA ARG A 105 16.54 -4.82 13.88
C ARG A 105 17.32 -5.86 13.09
N PHE A 106 17.05 -5.93 11.80
CA PHE A 106 17.80 -6.79 10.90
C PHE A 106 19.26 -6.32 10.80
N ALA A 107 20.19 -7.20 11.19
CA ALA A 107 21.62 -6.90 11.10
C ALA A 107 22.00 -6.66 9.63
N HIS A 108 22.63 -5.52 9.37
CA HIS A 108 23.02 -5.12 8.00
C HIS A 108 21.86 -5.12 6.97
N GLY A 109 20.60 -5.01 7.45
CA GLY A 109 19.42 -5.08 6.58
C GLY A 109 19.10 -6.47 6.02
N ASP A 110 19.78 -7.53 6.47
CA ASP A 110 19.49 -8.89 6.03
C ASP A 110 18.20 -9.42 6.69
N VAL A 111 17.17 -9.50 5.89
CA VAL A 111 15.82 -9.91 6.32
C VAL A 111 15.69 -11.44 6.39
N GLY A 112 16.66 -12.18 5.88
CA GLY A 112 16.61 -13.64 5.75
C GLY A 112 15.72 -14.14 4.61
N ALA A 113 16.04 -15.33 4.09
CA ALA A 113 15.41 -15.85 2.87
C ALA A 113 13.90 -16.06 3.00
N VAL A 114 13.44 -16.58 4.14
CA VAL A 114 12.01 -16.92 4.37
C VAL A 114 11.12 -15.67 4.34
N ILE A 115 11.54 -14.60 5.04
CA ILE A 115 10.79 -13.33 5.07
C ILE A 115 10.86 -12.67 3.70
N ARG A 116 12.02 -12.75 3.02
CA ARG A 116 12.23 -12.19 1.68
C ARG A 116 11.32 -12.86 0.64
N ASP A 117 11.17 -14.19 0.70
CA ASP A 117 10.29 -14.91 -0.20
C ASP A 117 8.81 -14.56 0.02
N LEU A 118 8.37 -14.45 1.27
CA LEU A 118 7.03 -13.96 1.57
C LEU A 118 6.84 -12.52 1.06
N ALA A 119 7.81 -11.64 1.33
CA ALA A 119 7.78 -10.25 0.88
C ALA A 119 7.69 -10.17 -0.66
N LYS A 120 8.44 -10.99 -1.38
CA LYS A 120 8.37 -11.09 -2.85
C LYS A 120 6.97 -11.48 -3.32
N GLN A 121 6.36 -12.49 -2.70
CA GLN A 121 5.01 -12.93 -3.07
C GLN A 121 3.98 -11.84 -2.82
N ILE A 122 4.03 -11.17 -1.66
CA ILE A 122 3.13 -10.04 -1.34
C ILE A 122 3.34 -8.90 -2.33
N THR A 123 4.59 -8.53 -2.63
CA THR A 123 4.93 -7.48 -3.61
C THR A 123 4.33 -7.78 -4.98
N MET A 124 4.55 -8.99 -5.50
CA MET A 124 4.03 -9.38 -6.83
C MET A 124 2.50 -9.33 -6.88
N LYS A 125 1.83 -9.82 -5.83
CA LYS A 125 0.36 -9.81 -5.77
C LYS A 125 -0.19 -8.41 -5.61
N THR A 126 0.44 -7.59 -4.75
CA THR A 126 0.03 -6.21 -4.54
C THR A 126 0.21 -5.37 -5.79
N SER A 127 1.31 -5.53 -6.52
CA SER A 127 1.55 -4.82 -7.78
C SER A 127 0.50 -5.15 -8.85
N GLY A 128 0.15 -6.43 -9.03
CA GLY A 128 -0.91 -6.81 -9.96
C GLY A 128 -2.30 -6.31 -9.55
N TRP A 129 -2.57 -6.27 -8.25
CA TRP A 129 -3.82 -5.74 -7.70
C TRP A 129 -3.90 -4.22 -7.84
N LEU A 130 -2.78 -3.51 -7.58
CA LEU A 130 -2.65 -2.06 -7.76
C LEU A 130 -3.05 -1.65 -9.18
N GLY A 131 -2.48 -2.29 -10.21
CA GLY A 131 -2.83 -1.99 -11.60
C GLY A 131 -4.31 -2.18 -11.94
N ARG A 132 -5.02 -3.09 -11.22
CA ARG A 132 -6.48 -3.22 -11.38
C ARG A 132 -7.26 -2.11 -10.68
N LEU A 133 -6.75 -1.62 -9.55
CA LEU A 133 -7.35 -0.49 -8.85
C LEU A 133 -7.16 0.81 -9.62
N GLU A 134 -6.02 0.99 -10.29
CA GLU A 134 -5.77 2.10 -11.21
C GLU A 134 -6.78 2.10 -12.36
N VAL A 135 -6.98 0.94 -13.01
CA VAL A 135 -8.00 0.82 -14.07
C VAL A 135 -9.42 1.06 -13.55
N LEU A 136 -9.74 0.64 -12.31
CA LEU A 136 -11.02 0.95 -11.68
C LEU A 136 -11.19 2.46 -11.46
N GLU A 137 -10.16 3.13 -10.96
CA GLU A 137 -10.18 4.56 -10.73
C GLU A 137 -10.36 5.34 -12.04
N ASP A 138 -9.63 4.97 -13.09
CA ASP A 138 -9.75 5.56 -14.43
C ASP A 138 -11.16 5.39 -14.97
N THR A 139 -11.73 4.17 -14.87
CA THR A 139 -13.11 3.89 -15.34
C THR A 139 -14.15 4.72 -14.59
N LEU A 140 -14.00 4.89 -13.27
CA LEU A 140 -14.90 5.72 -12.48
C LEU A 140 -14.73 7.22 -12.80
N SER A 141 -13.51 7.66 -13.09
CA SER A 141 -13.23 9.03 -13.54
C SER A 141 -13.87 9.34 -14.88
N GLU A 142 -13.86 8.39 -15.82
CA GLU A 142 -14.57 8.49 -17.11
C GLU A 142 -16.08 8.55 -16.88
N ALA A 143 -16.64 7.69 -16.03
CA ALA A 143 -18.06 7.69 -15.66
C ALA A 143 -18.53 9.01 -15.04
N LEU A 144 -17.68 9.66 -14.22
CA LEU A 144 -17.97 10.98 -13.64
C LEU A 144 -18.01 12.08 -14.71
N SER A 145 -17.28 11.91 -15.80
CA SER A 145 -17.20 12.87 -16.91
C SER A 145 -18.33 12.70 -17.91
N ASP A 146 -18.99 11.54 -17.93
CA ASP A 146 -20.09 11.20 -18.81
C ASP A 146 -21.44 11.64 -18.21
N ARG A 147 -22.08 12.63 -18.83
CA ARG A 147 -23.39 13.16 -18.38
C ARG A 147 -24.54 12.18 -18.62
N GLU A 148 -24.37 11.19 -19.49
CA GLU A 148 -25.39 10.20 -19.82
C GLU A 148 -25.17 8.88 -19.06
N TYR A 149 -24.18 8.81 -18.18
CA TYR A 149 -23.90 7.61 -17.40
C TYR A 149 -25.09 7.26 -16.49
N PRO A 150 -25.55 5.98 -16.48
CA PRO A 150 -26.83 5.60 -15.89
C PRO A 150 -26.85 5.58 -14.34
N VAL A 151 -25.72 5.84 -13.68
CA VAL A 151 -25.60 5.86 -12.22
C VAL A 151 -25.59 7.31 -11.74
N PRO A 152 -26.27 7.65 -10.60
CA PRO A 152 -26.23 8.99 -10.04
C PRO A 152 -24.80 9.44 -9.69
N VAL A 153 -24.45 10.68 -10.05
CA VAL A 153 -23.11 11.25 -9.79
C VAL A 153 -22.65 11.09 -8.34
N PRO A 154 -23.49 11.32 -7.29
CA PRO A 154 -23.05 11.13 -5.91
C PRO A 154 -22.61 9.69 -5.57
N ASP A 155 -23.23 8.69 -6.21
CA ASP A 155 -22.89 7.28 -5.99
C ASP A 155 -21.56 6.95 -6.67
N ILE A 156 -21.30 7.51 -7.86
CA ILE A 156 -20.01 7.37 -8.56
C ILE A 156 -18.90 8.07 -7.77
N GLU A 157 -19.14 9.30 -7.27
CA GLU A 157 -18.17 10.06 -6.45
C GLU A 157 -17.80 9.28 -5.18
N LEU A 158 -18.78 8.70 -4.49
CA LEU A 158 -18.54 7.89 -3.31
C LEU A 158 -17.67 6.67 -3.63
N PHE A 159 -17.96 5.99 -4.74
CA PHE A 159 -17.19 4.82 -5.14
C PHE A 159 -15.79 5.20 -5.62
N TYR A 160 -15.63 6.30 -6.34
CA TYR A 160 -14.34 6.86 -6.75
C TYR A 160 -13.46 7.17 -5.54
N GLN A 161 -14.00 7.83 -4.51
CA GLN A 161 -13.27 8.09 -3.26
C GLN A 161 -12.86 6.80 -2.55
N GLN A 162 -13.72 5.77 -2.55
CA GLN A 162 -13.37 4.46 -1.98
C GLN A 162 -12.25 3.78 -2.77
N ALA A 163 -12.30 3.82 -4.10
CA ALA A 163 -11.26 3.28 -4.97
C ALA A 163 -9.91 3.96 -4.73
N GLY A 164 -9.88 5.29 -4.61
CA GLY A 164 -8.68 6.06 -4.26
C GLY A 164 -8.11 5.69 -2.88
N ASN A 165 -8.95 5.41 -1.89
CA ASN A 165 -8.51 4.92 -0.59
C ASN A 165 -7.90 3.50 -0.68
N TRP A 166 -8.44 2.62 -1.52
CA TRP A 166 -7.87 1.29 -1.75
C TRP A 166 -6.54 1.39 -2.48
N LEU A 167 -6.46 2.26 -3.49
CA LEU A 167 -5.23 2.54 -4.23
C LEU A 167 -4.10 2.98 -3.29
N SER A 168 -4.35 4.01 -2.48
CA SER A 168 -3.37 4.51 -1.50
C SER A 168 -2.99 3.46 -0.45
N GLY A 169 -3.91 2.58 -0.07
CA GLY A 169 -3.63 1.44 0.81
C GLY A 169 -2.70 0.41 0.16
N ALA A 170 -2.95 0.10 -1.11
CA ALA A 170 -2.14 -0.82 -1.90
C ALA A 170 -0.72 -0.28 -2.16
N GLU A 171 -0.59 1.00 -2.47
CA GLU A 171 0.72 1.67 -2.63
C GLU A 171 1.57 1.59 -1.37
N ARG A 172 0.98 1.87 -0.19
CA ARG A 172 1.69 1.75 1.09
C ARG A 172 2.12 0.32 1.39
N LEU A 173 1.25 -0.65 1.11
CA LEU A 173 1.57 -2.06 1.26
C LEU A 173 2.72 -2.46 0.33
N LEU A 174 2.64 -2.07 -0.94
CA LEU A 174 3.67 -2.32 -1.94
C LEU A 174 5.02 -1.70 -1.53
N ALA A 175 5.02 -0.45 -1.08
CA ALA A 175 6.24 0.27 -0.71
C ALA A 175 7.04 -0.41 0.41
N LEU A 176 6.37 -1.01 1.40
CA LEU A 176 7.04 -1.75 2.47
C LEU A 176 7.58 -3.10 1.97
N TRP A 177 6.70 -3.92 1.37
CA TRP A 177 7.06 -5.30 1.03
C TRP A 177 8.06 -5.36 -0.12
N ASP A 178 8.02 -4.39 -1.05
CA ASP A 178 9.03 -4.23 -2.10
C ASP A 178 10.42 -3.96 -1.52
N ARG A 179 10.52 -3.18 -0.45
CA ARG A 179 11.80 -2.94 0.23
C ARG A 179 12.32 -4.18 0.97
N LEU A 180 11.43 -4.97 1.58
CA LEU A 180 11.81 -6.16 2.32
C LEU A 180 12.31 -7.29 1.42
N HIS A 181 11.85 -7.38 0.16
CA HIS A 181 12.30 -8.42 -0.75
C HIS A 181 13.55 -8.05 -1.54
N LYS A 182 13.85 -6.76 -1.71
CA LYS A 182 15.05 -6.31 -2.41
C LYS A 182 16.28 -6.52 -1.54
N GLU A 183 17.33 -7.07 -2.12
CA GLU A 183 18.64 -7.08 -1.46
C GLU A 183 19.19 -5.67 -1.40
N LEU A 184 19.66 -5.26 -0.22
CA LEU A 184 20.47 -4.05 -0.10
C LEU A 184 21.76 -4.28 -0.89
N LYS A 185 21.98 -3.48 -1.91
CA LYS A 185 23.28 -3.47 -2.59
C LYS A 185 24.32 -3.00 -1.58
N LYS A 186 25.44 -3.73 -1.47
CA LYS A 186 26.57 -3.29 -0.66
C LYS A 186 26.98 -1.88 -1.07
N GLY A 187 26.68 -0.87 -0.23
CA GLY A 187 27.05 0.53 -0.45
C GLY A 187 25.88 1.52 -0.58
N GLU A 188 24.64 1.08 -0.48
CA GLU A 188 23.47 1.98 -0.35
C GLU A 188 22.99 2.09 1.11
#